data_4385b8c3bbad99595b886844cf5cbebc
#
_entry.id   4385b8c3bbad99595b886844cf5cbebc
#
_cell.length_a   1.000
_cell.length_b   1.000
_cell.length_c   1.000
_cell.angle_alpha   90.00
_cell.angle_beta   90.00
_cell.angle_gamma   90.00
#
_symmetry.space_group_name_H-M   'P 1'
#
loop_
_entity.id
_entity.type
_entity.pdbx_description
1 polymer ?
#
loop_
_entity_poly.entity_id
_entity_poly.type
_entity_poly.pdbx_seq_one_letter_code
_entity_poly.pdbx_strand_id
1 'polypeptide(L)'
;MEKAFKYRMYPNREQRILLAKTFGCTRFVYNHYLAKRRDAYEKDGITLSYSACAKDLVSLKKEYEWLKEVDSVALQSSVKNLDTAYINFFKKKAEYPRFKSKKTHRYSYTTKYTNGNIELYENKVKLPKIGLVKIKKTRAPKGRLLSATVSQVPSGKYYVSLCYTDVEEVLFPLTYNETGIDLGIKDFIVLSNGEKVENPKYLKKSIEKLKKLQKQQSRKTKGGRNWIKNRIKIARLHEKIANQRMDFINKLSTRIITEYDIICIEDLKVENMLKNHNLAQSISDVSWSKFTTQLEYKAEWYGKVIKKVDTFYASSQICHCCGYKNEGTKDLNVREWTCPKCQSNHDKDVNASINILMQGILAN
;
A
#
# COMPACT_ATOMS: atom_id res chain seq x y z
N MET A 1 -12.90 -14.43 6.01
CA MET A 1 -11.83 -13.68 5.30
C MET A 1 -10.67 -13.32 6.22
N GLU A 2 -9.51 -12.87 5.66
CA GLU A 2 -8.40 -12.33 6.46
C GLU A 2 -8.44 -10.80 6.49
N LYS A 3 -8.30 -10.20 7.70
CA LYS A 3 -8.22 -8.74 7.88
C LYS A 3 -7.07 -8.34 8.79
N ALA A 4 -6.38 -7.25 8.45
CA ALA A 4 -5.31 -6.69 9.25
C ALA A 4 -5.75 -5.39 9.95
N PHE A 5 -5.54 -5.34 11.26
CA PHE A 5 -5.88 -4.19 12.11
C PHE A 5 -4.60 -3.52 12.61
N LYS A 6 -4.39 -2.28 12.20
CA LYS A 6 -3.17 -1.53 12.52
C LYS A 6 -3.40 -0.55 13.66
N TYR A 7 -2.58 -0.68 14.72
CA TYR A 7 -2.63 0.16 15.92
C TYR A 7 -1.32 0.92 16.11
N ARG A 8 -1.43 2.14 16.63
CA ARG A 8 -0.29 2.93 17.08
C ARG A 8 0.25 2.36 18.37
N MET A 9 1.59 2.11 18.44
CA MET A 9 2.30 1.64 19.62
C MET A 9 3.07 2.77 20.30
N TYR A 10 3.19 2.66 21.63
CA TYR A 10 3.95 3.58 22.48
C TYR A 10 4.94 2.79 23.36
N PRO A 11 6.00 2.22 22.77
CA PRO A 11 6.99 1.44 23.53
C PRO A 11 7.81 2.37 24.45
N ASN A 12 8.14 1.87 25.66
CA ASN A 12 9.06 2.50 26.60
C ASN A 12 10.51 2.42 26.08
N ARG A 13 11.48 2.90 26.87
CA ARG A 13 12.90 2.95 26.48
C ARG A 13 13.47 1.55 26.24
N GLU A 14 13.26 0.62 27.14
CA GLU A 14 13.75 -0.77 27.06
C GLU A 14 13.13 -1.50 25.87
N GLN A 15 11.81 -1.38 25.69
CA GLN A 15 11.09 -1.96 24.57
C GLN A 15 11.60 -1.42 23.22
N ARG A 16 11.95 -0.11 23.15
CA ARG A 16 12.53 0.47 21.91
C ARG A 16 13.91 -0.14 21.60
N ILE A 17 14.72 -0.40 22.61
CA ILE A 17 16.03 -1.04 22.44
C ILE A 17 15.83 -2.47 21.90
N LEU A 18 14.93 -3.25 22.50
CA LEU A 18 14.67 -4.61 22.08
C LEU A 18 14.00 -4.69 20.70
N LEU A 19 13.10 -3.75 20.37
CA LEU A 19 12.55 -3.61 19.02
C LEU A 19 13.64 -3.30 17.99
N ALA A 20 14.58 -2.41 18.32
CA ALA A 20 15.70 -2.08 17.43
C ALA A 20 16.63 -3.30 17.20
N LYS A 21 16.90 -4.08 18.27
CA LYS A 21 17.61 -5.36 18.17
C LYS A 21 16.84 -6.33 17.25
N THR A 22 15.54 -6.52 17.47
CA THR A 22 14.69 -7.40 16.65
C THR A 22 14.71 -7.01 15.17
N PHE A 23 14.58 -5.72 14.84
CA PHE A 23 14.73 -5.25 13.46
C PHE A 23 16.12 -5.52 12.88
N GLY A 24 17.16 -5.41 13.70
CA GLY A 24 18.54 -5.72 13.33
C GLY A 24 18.73 -7.21 13.02
N CYS A 25 18.29 -8.06 13.93
CA CYS A 25 18.40 -9.51 13.83
C CYS A 25 17.64 -10.07 12.63
N THR A 26 16.38 -9.66 12.44
CA THR A 26 15.56 -10.11 11.29
C THR A 26 16.16 -9.65 9.96
N ARG A 27 16.74 -8.45 9.88
CA ARG A 27 17.46 -7.99 8.69
C ARG A 27 18.74 -8.80 8.45
N PHE A 28 19.51 -9.08 9.50
CA PHE A 28 20.72 -9.89 9.42
C PHE A 28 20.39 -11.29 8.88
N VAL A 29 19.42 -11.98 9.48
CA VAL A 29 18.98 -13.32 9.07
C VAL A 29 18.53 -13.33 7.61
N TYR A 30 17.71 -12.35 7.19
CA TYR A 30 17.30 -12.21 5.79
C TYR A 30 18.51 -12.09 4.85
N ASN A 31 19.45 -11.22 5.18
CA ASN A 31 20.63 -10.96 4.34
C ASN A 31 21.61 -12.14 4.35
N HIS A 32 21.79 -12.79 5.48
CA HIS A 32 22.62 -13.98 5.61
C HIS A 32 22.14 -15.09 4.67
N TYR A 33 20.85 -15.42 4.72
CA TYR A 33 20.30 -16.45 3.85
C TYR A 33 20.15 -16.02 2.39
N LEU A 34 20.01 -14.74 2.10
CA LEU A 34 20.10 -14.25 0.73
C LEU A 34 21.49 -14.48 0.15
N ALA A 35 22.56 -14.14 0.89
CA ALA A 35 23.93 -14.41 0.48
C ALA A 35 24.17 -15.93 0.33
N LYS A 36 23.83 -16.73 1.37
CA LYS A 36 24.04 -18.18 1.38
C LYS A 36 23.32 -18.89 0.21
N ARG A 37 22.08 -18.51 -0.10
CA ARG A 37 21.32 -19.06 -1.25
C ARG A 37 21.93 -18.68 -2.58
N ARG A 38 22.35 -17.41 -2.74
CA ARG A 38 23.02 -16.93 -3.94
C ARG A 38 24.34 -17.65 -4.15
N ASP A 39 25.22 -17.69 -3.13
CA ASP A 39 26.55 -18.27 -3.22
C ASP A 39 26.51 -19.78 -3.48
N ALA A 40 25.55 -20.52 -2.89
CA ALA A 40 25.33 -21.94 -3.17
C ALA A 40 24.90 -22.19 -4.62
N TYR A 41 24.07 -21.31 -5.18
CA TYR A 41 23.66 -21.45 -6.57
C TYR A 41 24.77 -21.06 -7.55
N GLU A 42 25.48 -19.95 -7.29
CA GLU A 42 26.57 -19.47 -8.17
C GLU A 42 27.78 -20.40 -8.18
N LYS A 43 28.12 -21.06 -7.03
CA LYS A 43 29.29 -21.94 -6.93
C LYS A 43 28.98 -23.37 -7.31
N ASP A 44 27.86 -23.90 -6.81
CA ASP A 44 27.60 -25.34 -6.80
C ASP A 44 26.32 -25.72 -7.59
N GLY A 45 25.58 -24.73 -8.14
CA GLY A 45 24.28 -24.93 -8.79
C GLY A 45 23.17 -25.38 -7.82
N ILE A 46 23.40 -25.30 -6.49
CA ILE A 46 22.52 -25.84 -5.46
C ILE A 46 21.45 -24.80 -5.09
N THR A 47 20.17 -25.20 -5.20
CA THR A 47 19.04 -24.41 -4.72
C THR A 47 18.67 -24.75 -3.28
N LEU A 48 18.97 -23.87 -2.33
CA LEU A 48 18.62 -24.06 -0.93
C LEU A 48 17.13 -23.74 -0.70
N SER A 49 16.39 -24.72 -0.16
CA SER A 49 14.98 -24.57 0.19
C SER A 49 14.77 -23.74 1.47
N TYR A 50 13.53 -23.28 1.70
CA TYR A 50 13.12 -22.69 2.98
C TYR A 50 13.44 -23.65 4.15
N SER A 51 13.11 -24.92 4.02
CA SER A 51 13.31 -25.93 5.07
C SER A 51 14.80 -26.08 5.44
N ALA A 52 15.69 -26.13 4.45
CA ALA A 52 17.13 -26.18 4.67
C ALA A 52 17.64 -24.95 5.44
N CYS A 53 17.23 -23.73 5.01
CA CYS A 53 17.59 -22.49 5.69
C CYS A 53 17.00 -22.40 7.12
N ALA A 54 15.78 -22.90 7.33
CA ALA A 54 15.13 -22.89 8.64
C ALA A 54 15.80 -23.88 9.63
N LYS A 55 16.25 -25.03 9.16
CA LYS A 55 17.06 -25.98 9.98
C LYS A 55 18.42 -25.36 10.33
N ASP A 56 19.09 -24.79 9.35
CA ASP A 56 20.39 -24.12 9.52
C ASP A 56 20.34 -22.93 10.48
N LEU A 57 19.17 -22.25 10.61
CA LEU A 57 18.98 -21.14 11.55
C LEU A 57 19.27 -21.56 13.02
N VAL A 58 19.11 -22.82 13.36
CA VAL A 58 19.45 -23.36 14.70
C VAL A 58 20.95 -23.26 14.92
N SER A 59 21.78 -23.68 13.94
CA SER A 59 23.22 -23.57 13.96
C SER A 59 23.69 -22.12 13.94
N LEU A 60 23.09 -21.29 13.11
CA LEU A 60 23.36 -19.86 13.06
C LEU A 60 23.12 -19.16 14.41
N LYS A 61 22.13 -19.58 15.19
CA LYS A 61 21.86 -19.06 16.53
C LYS A 61 22.87 -19.57 17.58
N LYS A 62 23.60 -20.66 17.33
CA LYS A 62 24.70 -21.08 18.17
C LYS A 62 25.94 -20.25 17.87
N GLU A 63 26.21 -19.96 16.61
CA GLU A 63 27.31 -19.11 16.16
C GLU A 63 27.14 -17.65 16.60
N TYR A 64 25.90 -17.11 16.43
CA TYR A 64 25.58 -15.73 16.80
C TYR A 64 24.62 -15.70 17.99
N GLU A 65 25.12 -15.77 19.20
CA GLU A 65 24.33 -15.88 20.43
C GLU A 65 23.34 -14.73 20.64
N TRP A 66 23.67 -13.51 20.15
CA TRP A 66 22.77 -12.34 20.22
C TRP A 66 21.46 -12.53 19.46
N LEU A 67 21.35 -13.50 18.55
CA LEU A 67 20.07 -13.87 17.91
C LEU A 67 19.10 -14.53 18.89
N LYS A 68 19.57 -15.04 20.03
CA LYS A 68 18.71 -15.63 21.08
C LYS A 68 17.99 -14.56 21.92
N GLU A 69 18.45 -13.30 21.89
CA GLU A 69 17.84 -12.19 22.62
C GLU A 69 16.46 -11.82 22.08
N VAL A 70 16.18 -12.13 20.81
CA VAL A 70 14.95 -11.76 20.11
C VAL A 70 14.03 -12.95 19.86
N ASP A 71 12.81 -12.65 19.41
CA ASP A 71 11.81 -13.68 19.10
C ASP A 71 12.26 -14.60 17.97
N SER A 72 12.35 -15.91 18.26
CA SER A 72 12.72 -16.94 17.29
C SER A 72 11.76 -17.05 16.12
N VAL A 73 10.46 -16.85 16.36
CA VAL A 73 9.43 -16.91 15.32
C VAL A 73 9.59 -15.73 14.34
N ALA A 74 10.03 -14.57 14.84
CA ALA A 74 10.36 -13.43 13.98
C ALA A 74 11.57 -13.72 13.06
N LEU A 75 12.58 -14.44 13.55
CA LEU A 75 13.72 -14.88 12.74
C LEU A 75 13.30 -15.88 11.67
N GLN A 76 12.49 -16.89 12.01
CA GLN A 76 11.93 -17.85 11.06
C GLN A 76 11.07 -17.16 10.00
N SER A 77 10.24 -16.21 10.42
CA SER A 77 9.43 -15.38 9.50
C SER A 77 10.30 -14.60 8.52
N SER A 78 11.49 -14.16 8.94
CA SER A 78 12.46 -13.49 8.07
C SER A 78 12.99 -14.41 6.96
N VAL A 79 13.27 -15.67 7.28
CA VAL A 79 13.65 -16.70 6.28
C VAL A 79 12.48 -16.97 5.33
N LYS A 80 11.25 -17.08 5.86
CA LYS A 80 10.05 -17.29 5.02
C LYS A 80 9.78 -16.10 4.09
N ASN A 81 10.01 -14.88 4.55
CA ASN A 81 9.87 -13.68 3.71
C ASN A 81 10.89 -13.68 2.56
N LEU A 82 12.10 -14.19 2.76
CA LEU A 82 13.07 -14.36 1.69
C LEU A 82 12.59 -15.40 0.67
N ASP A 83 12.09 -16.53 1.16
CA ASP A 83 11.54 -17.58 0.31
C ASP A 83 10.38 -17.06 -0.55
N THR A 84 9.45 -16.31 0.04
CA THR A 84 8.36 -15.64 -0.68
C THR A 84 8.89 -14.65 -1.73
N ALA A 85 9.98 -13.92 -1.43
CA ALA A 85 10.59 -13.02 -2.39
C ALA A 85 11.15 -13.75 -3.62
N TYR A 86 11.81 -14.91 -3.42
CA TYR A 86 12.24 -15.76 -4.53
C TYR A 86 11.07 -16.33 -5.34
N ILE A 87 10.01 -16.82 -4.67
CA ILE A 87 8.80 -17.31 -5.35
C ILE A 87 8.19 -16.21 -6.24
N ASN A 88 8.10 -14.97 -5.74
CA ASN A 88 7.58 -13.85 -6.51
C ASN A 88 8.49 -13.49 -7.69
N PHE A 89 9.80 -13.58 -7.53
CA PHE A 89 10.76 -13.39 -8.62
C PHE A 89 10.56 -14.43 -9.73
N PHE A 90 10.53 -15.73 -9.40
CA PHE A 90 10.33 -16.79 -10.40
C PHE A 90 8.96 -16.72 -11.07
N LYS A 91 7.93 -16.24 -10.36
CA LYS A 91 6.60 -15.96 -10.93
C LYS A 91 6.54 -14.64 -11.73
N LYS A 92 7.66 -13.95 -11.94
CA LYS A 92 7.75 -12.65 -12.64
C LYS A 92 6.87 -11.54 -12.02
N LYS A 93 6.52 -11.68 -10.72
CA LYS A 93 5.73 -10.69 -9.96
C LYS A 93 6.60 -9.63 -9.27
N ALA A 94 7.90 -9.87 -9.14
CA ALA A 94 8.85 -8.99 -8.50
C ALA A 94 10.26 -9.18 -9.09
N GLU A 95 11.13 -8.19 -8.85
CA GLU A 95 12.55 -8.29 -9.18
C GLU A 95 13.29 -9.26 -8.24
N TYR A 96 14.53 -9.60 -8.60
CA TYR A 96 15.42 -10.43 -7.77
C TYR A 96 15.54 -9.86 -6.35
N PRO A 97 15.53 -10.71 -5.30
CA PRO A 97 15.62 -10.27 -3.92
C PRO A 97 16.88 -9.45 -3.64
N ARG A 98 16.71 -8.27 -3.01
CA ARG A 98 17.80 -7.36 -2.70
C ARG A 98 18.16 -7.39 -1.21
N PHE A 99 19.44 -7.15 -0.88
CA PHE A 99 19.88 -6.99 0.50
C PHE A 99 19.15 -5.83 1.19
N LYS A 100 18.66 -6.09 2.40
CA LYS A 100 18.01 -5.07 3.23
C LYS A 100 19.06 -4.18 3.89
N SER A 101 18.86 -2.86 3.82
CA SER A 101 19.77 -1.86 4.39
C SER A 101 19.13 -1.11 5.57
N LYS A 102 19.94 -0.79 6.59
CA LYS A 102 19.58 0.11 7.68
C LYS A 102 19.32 1.55 7.18
N LYS A 103 19.94 1.93 6.07
CA LYS A 103 19.84 3.28 5.50
C LYS A 103 18.45 3.60 4.95
N THR A 104 17.63 2.61 4.60
CA THR A 104 16.27 2.82 4.09
C THR A 104 15.28 3.31 5.15
N HIS A 105 15.64 3.21 6.45
CA HIS A 105 14.78 3.55 7.59
C HIS A 105 13.40 2.88 7.57
N ARG A 106 13.28 1.75 6.87
CA ARG A 106 12.09 0.89 6.87
C ARG A 106 12.38 -0.29 7.79
N TYR A 107 11.81 -0.26 8.97
CA TYR A 107 12.01 -1.29 9.97
C TYR A 107 10.71 -2.03 10.20
N SER A 108 10.71 -3.34 10.01
CA SER A 108 9.57 -4.20 10.33
C SER A 108 10.02 -5.62 10.56
N TYR A 109 9.29 -6.33 11.40
CA TYR A 109 9.33 -7.77 11.50
C TYR A 109 7.93 -8.33 11.70
N THR A 110 7.73 -9.58 11.33
CA THR A 110 6.49 -10.31 11.55
C THR A 110 6.75 -11.49 12.47
N THR A 111 5.87 -11.69 13.45
CA THR A 111 5.84 -12.88 14.29
C THR A 111 4.48 -13.54 14.17
N LYS A 112 4.44 -14.88 14.16
CA LYS A 112 3.21 -15.65 14.10
C LYS A 112 2.64 -15.92 15.48
N TYR A 113 1.34 -16.02 15.56
CA TYR A 113 0.66 -16.48 16.77
C TYR A 113 0.94 -17.96 17.01
N THR A 114 1.36 -18.26 18.23
CA THR A 114 1.64 -19.63 18.70
C THR A 114 1.42 -19.67 20.21
N ASN A 115 0.53 -20.50 20.68
CA ASN A 115 0.31 -20.76 22.12
C ASN A 115 0.22 -19.50 23.00
N GLY A 116 -0.58 -18.49 22.61
CA GLY A 116 -0.78 -17.29 23.43
C GLY A 116 0.41 -16.33 23.52
N ASN A 117 1.36 -16.42 22.58
CA ASN A 117 2.52 -15.53 22.55
C ASN A 117 2.20 -14.10 22.13
N ILE A 118 1.04 -13.86 21.48
CA ILE A 118 0.52 -12.55 21.09
C ILE A 118 -0.90 -12.42 21.64
N GLU A 119 -1.17 -11.37 22.39
CA GLU A 119 -2.49 -11.10 22.95
C GLU A 119 -2.83 -9.62 22.84
N LEU A 120 -4.10 -9.32 22.54
CA LEU A 120 -4.61 -7.96 22.42
C LEU A 120 -5.51 -7.64 23.63
N TYR A 121 -5.07 -6.72 24.46
CA TYR A 121 -5.84 -6.16 25.57
C TYR A 121 -6.52 -4.84 25.15
N GLU A 122 -7.23 -4.20 26.06
CA GLU A 122 -7.92 -2.94 25.78
C GLU A 122 -6.99 -1.83 25.28
N ASN A 123 -5.87 -1.61 25.96
CA ASN A 123 -4.92 -0.54 25.63
C ASN A 123 -3.48 -1.02 25.50
N LYS A 124 -3.25 -2.34 25.47
CA LYS A 124 -1.93 -2.96 25.36
C LYS A 124 -1.95 -4.12 24.37
N VAL A 125 -0.80 -4.44 23.81
CA VAL A 125 -0.54 -5.67 23.07
C VAL A 125 0.63 -6.38 23.69
N LYS A 126 0.48 -7.68 23.97
CA LYS A 126 1.60 -8.57 24.35
C LYS A 126 2.29 -9.04 23.09
N LEU A 127 3.60 -8.94 23.07
CA LEU A 127 4.45 -9.41 21.98
C LEU A 127 5.60 -10.26 22.53
N PRO A 128 6.02 -11.32 21.81
CA PRO A 128 7.10 -12.18 22.24
C PRO A 128 8.38 -11.39 22.55
N LYS A 129 9.02 -11.68 23.68
CA LYS A 129 10.23 -11.01 24.20
C LYS A 129 10.05 -9.53 24.56
N ILE A 130 9.14 -8.78 23.91
CA ILE A 130 8.90 -7.34 24.14
C ILE A 130 7.98 -7.12 25.34
N GLY A 131 7.09 -8.09 25.63
CA GLY A 131 6.09 -7.97 26.70
C GLY A 131 4.91 -7.08 26.33
N LEU A 132 4.28 -6.47 27.33
CA LEU A 132 3.09 -5.64 27.19
C LEU A 132 3.45 -4.22 26.72
N VAL A 133 3.04 -3.84 25.52
CA VAL A 133 3.27 -2.52 24.93
C VAL A 133 1.97 -1.74 24.86
N LYS A 134 1.97 -0.49 25.32
CA LYS A 134 0.82 0.42 25.20
C LYS A 134 0.47 0.69 23.74
N ILE A 135 -0.80 0.60 23.38
CA ILE A 135 -1.33 0.92 22.06
C ILE A 135 -2.51 1.90 22.15
N LYS A 136 -2.85 2.53 21.02
CA LYS A 136 -4.15 3.19 20.83
C LYS A 136 -5.05 2.23 20.04
N LYS A 137 -5.87 1.48 20.76
CA LYS A 137 -6.88 0.59 20.16
C LYS A 137 -8.03 1.43 19.62
N THR A 138 -8.31 1.31 18.35
CA THR A 138 -9.37 2.06 17.66
C THR A 138 -10.53 1.15 17.26
N ARG A 139 -10.31 -0.16 17.21
CA ARG A 139 -11.29 -1.17 16.82
C ARG A 139 -11.05 -2.44 17.64
N ALA A 140 -12.11 -3.20 17.91
CA ALA A 140 -12.00 -4.54 18.45
C ALA A 140 -12.09 -5.55 17.29
N PRO A 141 -11.00 -6.24 16.92
CA PRO A 141 -11.06 -7.25 15.87
C PRO A 141 -11.85 -8.47 16.37
N LYS A 142 -12.64 -9.05 15.50
CA LYS A 142 -13.24 -10.37 15.66
C LYS A 142 -12.47 -11.37 14.81
N GLY A 143 -12.51 -12.66 15.17
CA GLY A 143 -11.80 -13.72 14.45
C GLY A 143 -10.58 -14.25 15.20
N ARG A 144 -9.83 -15.15 14.58
CA ARG A 144 -8.65 -15.82 15.13
C ARG A 144 -7.38 -15.11 14.72
N LEU A 145 -6.54 -14.73 15.70
CA LEU A 145 -5.25 -14.05 15.45
C LEU A 145 -4.27 -15.00 14.76
N LEU A 146 -3.65 -14.56 13.66
CA LEU A 146 -2.63 -15.30 12.91
C LEU A 146 -1.22 -14.78 13.16
N SER A 147 -1.05 -13.46 13.18
CA SER A 147 0.28 -12.85 13.23
C SER A 147 0.24 -11.39 13.66
N ALA A 148 1.40 -10.91 14.11
CA ALA A 148 1.64 -9.50 14.37
C ALA A 148 2.84 -9.01 13.53
N THR A 149 2.64 -7.93 12.78
CA THR A 149 3.72 -7.20 12.11
C THR A 149 3.99 -5.90 12.84
N VAL A 150 5.17 -5.80 13.45
CA VAL A 150 5.63 -4.59 14.13
C VAL A 150 6.47 -3.77 13.19
N SER A 151 6.23 -2.45 13.14
CA SER A 151 6.97 -1.55 12.26
C SER A 151 7.31 -0.23 12.94
N GLN A 152 8.45 0.35 12.53
CA GLN A 152 8.81 1.72 12.85
C GLN A 152 8.91 2.52 11.56
N VAL A 153 8.20 3.65 11.51
CA VAL A 153 8.22 4.55 10.36
C VAL A 153 9.32 5.63 10.52
N PRO A 154 9.76 6.29 9.42
CA PRO A 154 10.83 7.28 9.47
C PRO A 154 10.60 8.46 10.42
N SER A 155 9.34 8.76 10.77
CA SER A 155 8.99 9.78 11.77
C SER A 155 9.30 9.39 13.21
N GLY A 156 9.77 8.14 13.44
CA GLY A 156 10.09 7.56 14.74
C GLY A 156 8.89 6.90 15.44
N LYS A 157 7.74 6.86 14.80
CA LYS A 157 6.54 6.23 15.35
C LYS A 157 6.56 4.71 15.14
N TYR A 158 5.93 3.98 16.09
CA TYR A 158 5.79 2.52 16.04
C TYR A 158 4.33 2.12 15.80
N TYR A 159 4.14 1.04 15.08
CA TYR A 159 2.84 0.45 14.80
C TYR A 159 2.91 -1.06 14.93
N VAL A 160 1.80 -1.67 15.33
CA VAL A 160 1.55 -3.10 15.20
C VAL A 160 0.35 -3.31 14.29
N SER A 161 0.48 -4.21 13.32
CA SER A 161 -0.60 -4.69 12.48
C SER A 161 -0.88 -6.14 12.87
N LEU A 162 -2.06 -6.39 13.41
CA LEU A 162 -2.53 -7.72 13.81
C LEU A 162 -3.36 -8.30 12.68
N CYS A 163 -2.97 -9.44 12.14
CA CYS A 163 -3.70 -10.16 11.11
C CYS A 163 -4.60 -11.20 11.76
N TYR A 164 -5.89 -11.15 11.44
CA TYR A 164 -6.91 -12.09 11.89
C TYR A 164 -7.48 -12.84 10.69
N THR A 165 -7.75 -14.13 10.88
CA THR A 165 -8.58 -14.94 9.98
C THR A 165 -9.94 -15.21 10.61
N ASP A 166 -10.81 -15.85 9.86
CA ASP A 166 -12.17 -16.20 10.28
C ASP A 166 -12.97 -14.95 10.71
N VAL A 167 -12.62 -13.80 10.09
CA VAL A 167 -13.37 -12.57 10.27
C VAL A 167 -14.67 -12.68 9.49
N GLU A 168 -15.79 -12.47 10.19
CA GLU A 168 -17.11 -12.50 9.60
C GLU A 168 -17.22 -11.52 8.41
N GLU A 169 -17.83 -11.98 7.34
CA GLU A 169 -18.11 -11.17 6.17
C GLU A 169 -19.39 -10.36 6.44
N VAL A 170 -19.27 -9.06 6.24
CA VAL A 170 -20.43 -8.15 6.38
C VAL A 170 -20.77 -7.65 4.99
N LEU A 171 -21.74 -8.29 4.36
CA LEU A 171 -22.23 -7.85 3.06
C LEU A 171 -23.04 -6.55 3.23
N PHE A 172 -22.84 -5.59 2.34
CA PHE A 172 -23.69 -4.41 2.28
C PHE A 172 -24.98 -4.73 1.51
N PRO A 173 -26.10 -4.05 1.85
CA PRO A 173 -27.34 -4.19 1.11
C PRO A 173 -27.13 -3.89 -0.39
N LEU A 174 -27.92 -4.56 -1.24
CA LEU A 174 -27.99 -4.23 -2.66
C LEU A 174 -28.64 -2.87 -2.85
N THR A 175 -28.06 -2.05 -3.68
CA THR A 175 -28.57 -0.72 -4.05
C THR A 175 -29.17 -0.70 -5.45
N TYR A 176 -28.85 -1.73 -6.25
CA TYR A 176 -29.16 -1.84 -7.67
C TYR A 176 -28.59 -0.69 -8.52
N ASN A 177 -27.59 0.03 -7.98
CA ASN A 177 -26.93 1.13 -8.67
C ASN A 177 -25.61 0.65 -9.28
N GLU A 178 -25.31 1.18 -10.45
CA GLU A 178 -24.08 0.93 -11.18
C GLU A 178 -23.41 2.27 -11.51
N THR A 179 -22.07 2.28 -11.61
CA THR A 179 -21.33 3.49 -12.00
C THR A 179 -20.07 3.18 -12.78
N GLY A 180 -19.77 4.05 -13.75
CA GLY A 180 -18.46 4.15 -14.38
C GLY A 180 -17.64 5.26 -13.73
N ILE A 181 -16.35 5.04 -13.58
CA ILE A 181 -15.41 5.98 -12.94
C ILE A 181 -14.30 6.33 -13.92
N ASP A 182 -14.24 7.60 -14.30
CA ASP A 182 -13.08 8.20 -14.96
C ASP A 182 -12.12 8.77 -13.90
N LEU A 183 -10.80 8.47 -14.05
CA LEU A 183 -9.75 8.84 -13.09
C LEU A 183 -8.96 10.06 -13.60
N GLY A 184 -9.15 11.22 -12.96
CA GLY A 184 -8.57 12.48 -13.40
C GLY A 184 -7.50 13.09 -12.48
N ILE A 185 -6.70 14.02 -13.02
CA ILE A 185 -5.74 14.84 -12.24
C ILE A 185 -6.41 16.12 -11.71
N LYS A 186 -7.31 16.73 -12.48
CA LYS A 186 -8.06 17.93 -12.08
C LYS A 186 -9.07 17.55 -11.03
N ASP A 187 -10.03 16.75 -11.43
CA ASP A 187 -10.95 16.06 -10.57
C ASP A 187 -10.36 14.67 -10.25
N PHE A 188 -10.51 14.19 -9.01
CA PHE A 188 -9.95 12.92 -8.60
C PHE A 188 -10.63 11.73 -9.29
N ILE A 189 -11.98 11.80 -9.34
CA ILE A 189 -12.86 10.92 -10.10
C ILE A 189 -14.02 11.72 -10.69
N VAL A 190 -14.55 11.24 -11.80
CA VAL A 190 -15.84 11.65 -12.37
C VAL A 190 -16.70 10.41 -12.51
N LEU A 191 -17.91 10.45 -11.98
CA LEU A 191 -18.88 9.36 -12.01
C LEU A 191 -19.81 9.49 -13.23
N SER A 192 -20.37 8.38 -13.70
CA SER A 192 -21.29 8.34 -14.83
C SER A 192 -22.60 9.09 -14.60
N ASN A 193 -22.95 9.39 -13.34
CA ASN A 193 -24.09 10.25 -13.00
C ASN A 193 -23.77 11.76 -13.09
N GLY A 194 -22.55 12.14 -13.51
CA GLY A 194 -22.09 13.53 -13.62
C GLY A 194 -21.43 14.08 -12.37
N GLU A 195 -21.39 13.35 -11.24
CA GLU A 195 -20.72 13.81 -10.03
C GLU A 195 -19.21 13.89 -10.25
N LYS A 196 -18.61 15.01 -9.84
CA LYS A 196 -17.16 15.26 -9.87
C LYS A 196 -16.61 15.39 -8.45
N VAL A 197 -15.61 14.58 -8.12
CA VAL A 197 -14.92 14.64 -6.84
C VAL A 197 -13.58 15.33 -7.02
N GLU A 198 -13.41 16.49 -6.41
CA GLU A 198 -12.19 17.29 -6.53
C GLU A 198 -10.94 16.56 -6.01
N ASN A 199 -9.83 16.80 -6.68
CA ASN A 199 -8.51 16.34 -6.21
C ASN A 199 -8.00 17.25 -5.08
N PRO A 200 -7.79 16.74 -3.85
CA PRO A 200 -7.38 17.56 -2.70
C PRO A 200 -5.95 18.10 -2.77
N LYS A 201 -5.07 17.57 -3.64
CA LYS A 201 -3.71 18.05 -3.94
C LYS A 201 -2.85 18.27 -2.68
N TYR A 202 -2.84 17.30 -1.76
CA TYR A 202 -2.19 17.44 -0.44
C TYR A 202 -0.67 17.70 -0.51
N LEU A 203 0.04 17.08 -1.48
CA LEU A 203 1.46 17.33 -1.69
C LEU A 203 1.66 18.77 -2.19
N LYS A 204 0.89 19.20 -3.19
CA LYS A 204 0.99 20.56 -3.75
C LYS A 204 0.83 21.62 -2.66
N LYS A 205 -0.17 21.47 -1.77
CA LYS A 205 -0.40 22.36 -0.61
C LYS A 205 0.75 22.38 0.41
N SER A 206 1.57 21.34 0.44
CA SER A 206 2.69 21.19 1.41
C SER A 206 4.06 21.38 0.78
N ILE A 207 4.16 21.59 -0.55
CA ILE A 207 5.40 21.53 -1.31
C ILE A 207 6.41 22.58 -0.87
N GLU A 208 5.98 23.82 -0.62
CA GLU A 208 6.88 24.91 -0.23
C GLU A 208 7.49 24.66 1.17
N LYS A 209 6.69 24.15 2.08
CA LYS A 209 7.19 23.74 3.40
C LYS A 209 8.20 22.59 3.28
N LEU A 210 7.94 21.63 2.39
CA LEU A 210 8.83 20.51 2.14
C LEU A 210 10.17 21.00 1.56
N LYS A 211 10.14 21.84 0.51
CA LYS A 211 11.32 22.47 -0.09
C LYS A 211 12.16 23.22 0.93
N LYS A 212 11.52 24.04 1.79
CA LYS A 212 12.21 24.75 2.88
C LYS A 212 12.93 23.81 3.84
N LEU A 213 12.26 22.75 4.29
CA LEU A 213 12.86 21.77 5.19
C LEU A 213 14.00 20.97 4.52
N GLN A 214 13.86 20.64 3.24
CA GLN A 214 14.92 19.95 2.46
C GLN A 214 16.13 20.86 2.26
N LYS A 215 15.94 22.16 1.92
CA LYS A 215 17.01 23.14 1.83
C LYS A 215 17.73 23.33 3.18
N GLN A 216 16.99 23.33 4.29
CA GLN A 216 17.60 23.32 5.63
C GLN A 216 18.38 22.03 5.91
N GLN A 217 17.91 20.88 5.40
CA GLN A 217 18.57 19.60 5.58
C GLN A 217 19.93 19.55 4.90
N SER A 218 20.02 20.02 3.64
CA SER A 218 21.27 20.01 2.85
C SER A 218 22.39 20.85 3.48
N ARG A 219 22.04 21.88 4.27
CA ARG A 219 22.99 22.78 4.95
C ARG A 219 23.50 22.24 6.29
N LYS A 220 23.03 21.06 6.74
CA LYS A 220 23.41 20.50 8.05
C LYS A 220 24.40 19.35 7.88
N THR A 221 25.34 19.24 8.80
CA THR A 221 26.31 18.13 8.84
C THR A 221 25.57 16.80 8.98
N LYS A 222 25.74 15.93 7.98
CA LYS A 222 25.11 14.61 7.90
C LYS A 222 25.44 13.78 9.15
N GLY A 223 24.41 13.25 9.81
CA GLY A 223 24.55 12.47 11.05
C GLY A 223 24.54 13.32 12.33
N GLY A 224 24.74 14.63 12.27
CA GLY A 224 24.70 15.51 13.42
C GLY A 224 23.31 15.61 14.06
N ARG A 225 23.22 16.02 15.33
CA ARG A 225 21.95 16.13 16.08
C ARG A 225 20.91 17.00 15.36
N ASN A 226 21.32 18.15 14.81
CA ASN A 226 20.41 19.05 14.10
C ASN A 226 19.96 18.47 12.74
N TRP A 227 20.81 17.69 12.07
CA TRP A 227 20.45 16.97 10.86
C TRP A 227 19.37 15.91 11.16
N ILE A 228 19.54 15.11 12.23
CA ILE A 228 18.59 14.10 12.67
C ILE A 228 17.26 14.74 13.05
N LYS A 229 17.25 15.83 13.82
CA LYS A 229 16.03 16.56 14.19
C LYS A 229 15.28 17.05 12.94
N ASN A 230 15.98 17.60 11.96
CA ASN A 230 15.35 18.12 10.74
C ASN A 230 14.83 16.96 9.84
N ARG A 231 15.59 15.87 9.72
CA ARG A 231 15.14 14.65 9.03
C ARG A 231 13.81 14.13 9.59
N ILE A 232 13.65 14.14 10.91
CA ILE A 232 12.39 13.74 11.57
C ILE A 232 11.25 14.72 11.22
N LYS A 233 11.53 16.03 11.13
CA LYS A 233 10.52 17.03 10.70
C LYS A 233 10.05 16.75 9.27
N ILE A 234 10.97 16.48 8.34
CA ILE A 234 10.65 16.09 6.96
C ILE A 234 9.81 14.80 6.94
N ALA A 235 10.24 13.76 7.68
CA ALA A 235 9.53 12.50 7.76
C ALA A 235 8.10 12.66 8.32
N ARG A 236 7.90 13.52 9.33
CA ARG A 236 6.58 13.84 9.88
C ARG A 236 5.69 14.58 8.87
N LEU A 237 6.26 15.45 8.05
CA LEU A 237 5.50 16.12 6.99
C LEU A 237 5.05 15.14 5.91
N HIS A 238 5.95 14.26 5.45
CA HIS A 238 5.58 13.18 4.53
C HIS A 238 4.51 12.25 5.11
N GLU A 239 4.65 11.88 6.39
CA GLU A 239 3.63 11.07 7.09
C GLU A 239 2.27 11.78 7.14
N LYS A 240 2.24 13.10 7.41
CA LYS A 240 1.00 13.89 7.40
C LYS A 240 0.34 13.85 6.03
N ILE A 241 1.09 14.11 4.95
CA ILE A 241 0.59 14.08 3.58
C ILE A 241 0.04 12.70 3.22
N ALA A 242 0.80 11.64 3.55
CA ALA A 242 0.39 10.27 3.30
C ALA A 242 -0.89 9.89 4.06
N ASN A 243 -1.02 10.31 5.32
CA ASN A 243 -2.21 10.04 6.13
C ASN A 243 -3.45 10.80 5.62
N GLN A 244 -3.30 12.08 5.25
CA GLN A 244 -4.39 12.87 4.66
C GLN A 244 -4.90 12.24 3.36
N ARG A 245 -3.97 11.79 2.50
CA ARG A 245 -4.29 11.09 1.26
C ARG A 245 -5.01 9.77 1.51
N MET A 246 -4.51 8.97 2.45
CA MET A 246 -5.13 7.70 2.81
C MET A 246 -6.51 7.86 3.45
N ASP A 247 -6.72 8.90 4.26
CA ASP A 247 -8.04 9.22 4.85
C ASP A 247 -9.05 9.58 3.76
N PHE A 248 -8.67 10.45 2.81
CA PHE A 248 -9.49 10.82 1.67
C PHE A 248 -9.87 9.60 0.82
N ILE A 249 -8.86 8.83 0.37
CA ILE A 249 -9.08 7.63 -0.44
C ILE A 249 -9.96 6.61 0.29
N ASN A 250 -9.74 6.44 1.60
CA ASN A 250 -10.50 5.48 2.39
C ASN A 250 -11.97 5.88 2.54
N LYS A 251 -12.25 7.17 2.77
CA LYS A 251 -13.61 7.69 2.85
C LYS A 251 -14.33 7.58 1.51
N LEU A 252 -13.66 8.03 0.44
CA LEU A 252 -14.23 7.99 -0.90
C LEU A 252 -14.51 6.56 -1.37
N SER A 253 -13.55 5.65 -1.24
CA SER A 253 -13.75 4.26 -1.65
C SER A 253 -14.82 3.55 -0.80
N THR A 254 -14.98 3.90 0.50
CA THR A 254 -16.08 3.35 1.31
C THR A 254 -17.43 3.88 0.80
N ARG A 255 -17.54 5.19 0.52
CA ARG A 255 -18.75 5.80 -0.03
C ARG A 255 -19.18 5.11 -1.33
N ILE A 256 -18.26 4.98 -2.29
CA ILE A 256 -18.54 4.34 -3.58
C ILE A 256 -19.04 2.90 -3.40
N ILE A 257 -18.37 2.11 -2.56
CA ILE A 257 -18.76 0.72 -2.27
C ILE A 257 -20.13 0.64 -1.55
N THR A 258 -20.53 1.68 -0.82
CA THR A 258 -21.83 1.73 -0.16
C THR A 258 -22.94 2.10 -1.12
N GLU A 259 -22.67 2.98 -2.09
CA GLU A 259 -23.66 3.56 -3.00
C GLU A 259 -23.92 2.71 -4.25
N TYR A 260 -22.92 1.86 -4.66
CA TYR A 260 -22.99 1.13 -5.93
C TYR A 260 -22.69 -0.35 -5.76
N ASP A 261 -23.39 -1.20 -6.52
CA ASP A 261 -23.19 -2.65 -6.56
C ASP A 261 -22.18 -3.07 -7.61
N ILE A 262 -22.18 -2.39 -8.76
CA ILE A 262 -21.25 -2.60 -9.88
C ILE A 262 -20.50 -1.31 -10.15
N ILE A 263 -19.17 -1.38 -10.09
CA ILE A 263 -18.29 -0.23 -10.33
C ILE A 263 -17.34 -0.59 -11.49
N CYS A 264 -17.44 0.14 -12.60
CA CYS A 264 -16.59 0.00 -13.77
C CYS A 264 -15.48 1.06 -13.73
N ILE A 265 -14.21 0.64 -13.89
CA ILE A 265 -13.04 1.53 -13.86
C ILE A 265 -12.05 1.18 -14.96
N GLU A 266 -11.23 2.12 -15.38
CA GLU A 266 -10.11 1.86 -16.29
C GLU A 266 -8.96 1.10 -15.61
N ASP A 267 -8.34 0.13 -16.30
CA ASP A 267 -7.12 -0.54 -15.83
C ASP A 267 -5.87 0.29 -16.16
N LEU A 268 -5.71 1.42 -15.46
CA LEU A 268 -4.60 2.35 -15.72
C LEU A 268 -3.23 1.73 -15.37
N LYS A 269 -2.31 1.74 -16.33
CA LYS A 269 -0.89 1.37 -16.13
C LYS A 269 -0.12 2.57 -15.54
N VAL A 270 -0.38 2.88 -14.26
CA VAL A 270 0.17 4.05 -13.55
C VAL A 270 1.70 4.11 -13.62
N GLU A 271 2.40 2.96 -13.60
CA GLU A 271 3.86 2.88 -13.72
C GLU A 271 4.36 3.50 -15.04
N ASN A 272 3.66 3.26 -16.14
CA ASN A 272 4.01 3.86 -17.43
C ASN A 272 3.72 5.36 -17.45
N MET A 273 2.64 5.80 -16.83
CA MET A 273 2.28 7.21 -16.75
C MET A 273 3.30 8.01 -15.91
N LEU A 274 3.92 7.40 -14.89
CA LEU A 274 4.97 8.01 -14.06
C LEU A 274 6.29 8.28 -14.83
N LYS A 275 6.48 7.68 -16.01
CA LYS A 275 7.63 7.99 -16.90
C LYS A 275 7.52 9.37 -17.53
N ASN A 276 6.34 9.96 -17.59
CA ASN A 276 6.14 11.34 -18.03
C ASN A 276 6.57 12.32 -16.92
N HIS A 277 7.74 12.92 -17.06
CA HIS A 277 8.35 13.80 -16.06
C HIS A 277 7.48 15.03 -15.71
N ASN A 278 6.71 15.55 -16.66
CA ASN A 278 5.84 16.73 -16.45
C ASN A 278 4.64 16.40 -15.53
N LEU A 279 4.11 15.19 -15.61
CA LEU A 279 2.92 14.75 -14.89
C LEU A 279 3.23 13.85 -13.69
N ALA A 280 4.44 13.28 -13.59
CA ALA A 280 4.83 12.30 -12.59
C ALA A 280 4.53 12.73 -11.15
N GLN A 281 4.79 14.00 -10.81
CA GLN A 281 4.49 14.53 -9.48
C GLN A 281 2.99 14.56 -9.20
N SER A 282 2.18 15.01 -10.15
CA SER A 282 0.72 15.08 -10.02
C SER A 282 0.12 13.67 -9.94
N ILE A 283 0.55 12.75 -10.80
CA ILE A 283 0.11 11.34 -10.81
C ILE A 283 0.49 10.65 -9.49
N SER A 284 1.70 10.89 -8.99
CA SER A 284 2.11 10.37 -7.67
C SER A 284 1.30 10.94 -6.52
N ASP A 285 0.88 12.22 -6.61
CA ASP A 285 0.05 12.87 -5.56
C ASP A 285 -1.37 12.30 -5.55
N VAL A 286 -1.97 12.06 -6.70
CA VAL A 286 -3.32 11.48 -6.82
C VAL A 286 -3.39 10.07 -6.21
N SER A 287 -2.39 9.22 -6.47
CA SER A 287 -2.31 7.84 -5.95
C SER A 287 -3.46 6.92 -6.38
N TRP A 288 -3.81 6.94 -7.67
CA TRP A 288 -4.88 6.09 -8.24
C TRP A 288 -4.73 4.60 -7.91
N SER A 289 -3.53 4.03 -8.01
CA SER A 289 -3.30 2.62 -7.66
C SER A 289 -3.76 2.26 -6.24
N LYS A 290 -3.64 3.19 -5.27
CA LYS A 290 -4.12 2.96 -3.90
C LYS A 290 -5.64 3.02 -3.83
N PHE A 291 -6.26 3.91 -4.59
CA PHE A 291 -7.71 4.03 -4.66
C PHE A 291 -8.32 2.76 -5.30
N THR A 292 -7.80 2.33 -6.46
CA THR A 292 -8.22 1.11 -7.15
C THR A 292 -8.07 -0.11 -6.25
N THR A 293 -6.88 -0.28 -5.61
CA THR A 293 -6.67 -1.39 -4.65
C THR A 293 -7.67 -1.34 -3.49
N GLN A 294 -8.05 -0.14 -3.01
CA GLN A 294 -9.04 -0.04 -1.94
C GLN A 294 -10.45 -0.37 -2.41
N LEU A 295 -10.82 -0.01 -3.63
CA LEU A 295 -12.09 -0.43 -4.21
C LEU A 295 -12.15 -1.95 -4.36
N GLU A 296 -11.10 -2.57 -4.91
CA GLU A 296 -11.03 -4.02 -5.14
C GLU A 296 -11.24 -4.81 -3.85
N TYR A 297 -10.39 -4.61 -2.82
CA TYR A 297 -10.54 -5.41 -1.60
C TYR A 297 -11.81 -5.06 -0.80
N LYS A 298 -12.33 -3.82 -0.91
CA LYS A 298 -13.60 -3.48 -0.26
C LYS A 298 -14.79 -4.08 -1.00
N ALA A 299 -14.76 -4.11 -2.32
CA ALA A 299 -15.78 -4.80 -3.12
C ALA A 299 -15.87 -6.27 -2.70
N GLU A 300 -14.72 -6.96 -2.64
CA GLU A 300 -14.64 -8.33 -2.13
C GLU A 300 -15.19 -8.46 -0.70
N TRP A 301 -14.83 -7.53 0.21
CA TRP A 301 -15.26 -7.58 1.61
C TRP A 301 -16.75 -7.34 1.82
N TYR A 302 -17.39 -6.57 0.94
CA TYR A 302 -18.78 -6.10 1.11
C TYR A 302 -19.74 -6.65 0.07
N GLY A 303 -19.30 -7.61 -0.78
CA GLY A 303 -20.13 -8.27 -1.77
C GLY A 303 -20.50 -7.38 -2.95
N LYS A 304 -19.59 -6.50 -3.39
CA LYS A 304 -19.75 -5.64 -4.56
C LYS A 304 -18.83 -6.08 -5.70
N VAL A 305 -19.08 -5.62 -6.92
CA VAL A 305 -18.37 -6.03 -8.12
C VAL A 305 -17.56 -4.87 -8.70
N ILE A 306 -16.25 -5.10 -8.94
CA ILE A 306 -15.41 -4.19 -9.73
C ILE A 306 -15.17 -4.81 -11.09
N LYS A 307 -15.51 -4.09 -12.15
CA LYS A 307 -15.21 -4.45 -13.53
C LYS A 307 -14.14 -3.50 -14.08
N LYS A 308 -13.08 -4.06 -14.65
CA LYS A 308 -12.00 -3.29 -15.27
C LYS A 308 -12.19 -3.23 -16.77
N VAL A 309 -12.18 -2.01 -17.30
CA VAL A 309 -12.19 -1.76 -18.73
C VAL A 309 -10.75 -1.72 -19.24
N ASP A 310 -10.53 -2.20 -20.45
CA ASP A 310 -9.20 -2.27 -21.06
C ASP A 310 -8.49 -0.90 -21.08
N THR A 311 -7.18 -0.91 -20.81
CA THR A 311 -6.33 0.28 -20.76
C THR A 311 -6.36 1.13 -22.03
N PHE A 312 -6.60 0.49 -23.19
CA PHE A 312 -6.58 1.15 -24.50
C PHE A 312 -7.98 1.54 -25.01
N TYR A 313 -9.01 1.31 -24.21
CA TYR A 313 -10.36 1.76 -24.57
C TYR A 313 -10.41 3.28 -24.59
N ALA A 314 -10.83 3.83 -25.74
CA ALA A 314 -10.81 5.28 -25.99
C ALA A 314 -12.03 5.99 -25.37
N SER A 315 -12.27 5.80 -24.07
CA SER A 315 -13.46 6.26 -23.33
C SER A 315 -13.79 7.74 -23.57
N SER A 316 -12.78 8.61 -23.55
CA SER A 316 -12.94 10.05 -23.73
C SER A 316 -13.14 10.51 -25.19
N GLN A 317 -12.95 9.61 -26.18
CA GLN A 317 -13.05 9.94 -27.60
C GLN A 317 -14.36 9.47 -28.22
N ILE A 318 -15.09 8.59 -27.59
CA ILE A 318 -16.31 7.98 -28.11
C ILE A 318 -17.53 8.75 -27.59
N CYS A 319 -18.43 9.15 -28.46
CA CYS A 319 -19.72 9.70 -28.06
C CYS A 319 -20.57 8.60 -27.43
N HIS A 320 -20.96 8.74 -26.18
CA HIS A 320 -21.79 7.73 -25.50
C HIS A 320 -23.20 7.57 -26.09
N CYS A 321 -23.70 8.59 -26.84
CA CYS A 321 -25.00 8.53 -27.45
C CYS A 321 -25.05 7.76 -28.78
N CYS A 322 -24.04 7.91 -29.64
CA CYS A 322 -24.08 7.36 -31.00
C CYS A 322 -22.84 6.57 -31.42
N GLY A 323 -21.85 6.41 -30.55
CA GLY A 323 -20.62 5.66 -30.84
C GLY A 323 -19.62 6.40 -31.76
N TYR A 324 -19.90 7.63 -32.21
CA TYR A 324 -18.96 8.39 -33.06
C TYR A 324 -17.64 8.64 -32.32
N LYS A 325 -16.52 8.36 -32.98
CA LYS A 325 -15.19 8.61 -32.42
C LYS A 325 -14.65 9.95 -32.86
N ASN A 326 -14.46 10.87 -31.89
CA ASN A 326 -13.90 12.19 -32.09
C ASN A 326 -12.42 12.24 -31.71
N GLU A 327 -11.54 12.31 -32.69
CA GLU A 327 -10.10 12.38 -32.43
C GLU A 327 -9.63 13.72 -31.83
N GLY A 328 -10.38 14.79 -32.03
CA GLY A 328 -10.07 16.10 -31.44
C GLY A 328 -10.07 16.11 -29.91
N THR A 329 -10.77 15.18 -29.29
CA THR A 329 -10.78 15.04 -27.82
C THR A 329 -9.52 14.41 -27.24
N LYS A 330 -8.52 14.01 -28.07
CA LYS A 330 -7.18 13.65 -27.62
C LYS A 330 -6.46 14.84 -26.97
N ASP A 331 -6.78 16.07 -27.39
CA ASP A 331 -6.29 17.26 -26.71
C ASP A 331 -6.85 17.33 -25.28
N LEU A 332 -5.92 17.42 -24.31
CA LEU A 332 -6.27 17.52 -22.89
C LEU A 332 -6.92 18.86 -22.50
N ASN A 333 -6.82 19.87 -23.35
CA ASN A 333 -7.44 21.18 -23.15
C ASN A 333 -8.94 21.16 -23.49
N VAL A 334 -9.37 20.26 -24.38
CA VAL A 334 -10.79 20.09 -24.70
C VAL A 334 -11.51 19.49 -23.50
N ARG A 335 -12.45 20.25 -22.94
CA ARG A 335 -13.27 19.83 -21.80
C ARG A 335 -14.72 19.54 -22.15
N GLU A 336 -15.23 20.28 -23.12
CA GLU A 336 -16.57 20.14 -23.66
C GLU A 336 -16.51 20.02 -25.18
N TRP A 337 -17.40 19.25 -25.75
CA TRP A 337 -17.46 19.07 -27.20
C TRP A 337 -18.85 18.66 -27.65
N THR A 338 -19.20 19.05 -28.88
CA THR A 338 -20.44 18.66 -29.53
C THR A 338 -20.17 17.55 -30.54
N CYS A 339 -20.92 16.46 -30.46
CA CYS A 339 -20.79 15.35 -31.40
C CYS A 339 -21.22 15.77 -32.81
N PRO A 340 -20.37 15.69 -33.85
CA PRO A 340 -20.76 16.10 -35.20
C PRO A 340 -21.80 15.18 -35.84
N LYS A 341 -21.96 13.94 -35.32
CA LYS A 341 -22.93 12.96 -35.87
C LYS A 341 -24.32 13.13 -35.26
N CYS A 342 -24.45 13.25 -33.95
CA CYS A 342 -25.75 13.26 -33.27
C CYS A 342 -26.06 14.60 -32.58
N GLN A 343 -25.18 15.58 -32.66
CA GLN A 343 -25.32 16.95 -32.11
C GLN A 343 -25.43 17.01 -30.57
N SER A 344 -25.18 15.91 -29.86
CA SER A 344 -25.15 15.88 -28.38
C SER A 344 -23.95 16.66 -27.84
N ASN A 345 -24.18 17.47 -26.82
CA ASN A 345 -23.11 18.15 -26.08
C ASN A 345 -22.60 17.29 -24.94
N HIS A 346 -21.30 17.23 -24.81
CA HIS A 346 -20.62 16.39 -23.83
C HIS A 346 -19.64 17.18 -22.98
N ASP A 347 -19.71 17.01 -21.65
CA ASP A 347 -18.55 17.14 -20.81
C ASP A 347 -17.67 15.91 -21.05
N LYS A 348 -16.41 16.12 -21.38
CA LYS A 348 -15.47 15.06 -21.80
C LYS A 348 -15.31 13.96 -20.74
N ASP A 349 -15.15 14.36 -19.47
CA ASP A 349 -14.85 13.45 -18.38
C ASP A 349 -16.13 12.68 -17.96
N VAL A 350 -17.31 13.33 -18.00
CA VAL A 350 -18.61 12.67 -17.80
C VAL A 350 -18.91 11.69 -18.94
N ASN A 351 -18.68 12.09 -20.20
CA ASN A 351 -18.83 11.21 -21.35
C ASN A 351 -17.92 9.96 -21.23
N ALA A 352 -16.68 10.15 -20.77
CA ALA A 352 -15.74 9.05 -20.53
C ALA A 352 -16.27 8.08 -19.48
N SER A 353 -16.76 8.58 -18.34
CA SER A 353 -17.29 7.74 -17.26
C SER A 353 -18.53 6.95 -17.68
N ILE A 354 -19.40 7.51 -18.51
CA ILE A 354 -20.55 6.79 -19.09
C ILE A 354 -20.08 5.68 -20.03
N ASN A 355 -19.11 5.95 -20.89
CA ASN A 355 -18.53 4.95 -21.79
C ASN A 355 -17.85 3.82 -21.02
N ILE A 356 -17.14 4.13 -19.92
CA ILE A 356 -16.53 3.14 -19.03
C ILE A 356 -17.61 2.24 -18.41
N LEU A 357 -18.72 2.82 -17.96
CA LEU A 357 -19.85 2.04 -17.44
C LEU A 357 -20.38 1.09 -18.51
N MET A 358 -20.75 1.60 -19.69
CA MET A 358 -21.32 0.82 -20.78
C MET A 358 -20.40 -0.32 -21.19
N GLN A 359 -19.11 -0.04 -21.41
CA GLN A 359 -18.11 -1.04 -21.78
C GLN A 359 -17.92 -2.11 -20.69
N GLY A 360 -17.88 -1.69 -19.42
CA GLY A 360 -17.70 -2.62 -18.29
C GLY A 360 -18.92 -3.53 -18.09
N ILE A 361 -20.13 -3.08 -18.40
CA ILE A 361 -21.34 -3.91 -18.32
C ILE A 361 -21.39 -4.90 -19.49
N LEU A 362 -21.03 -4.46 -20.70
CA LEU A 362 -21.03 -5.31 -21.91
C LEU A 362 -19.90 -6.39 -21.90
N ALA A 363 -18.78 -6.10 -21.25
CA ALA A 363 -17.70 -7.05 -21.09
C ALA A 363 -18.03 -8.04 -19.95
N ASN A 364 -18.75 -9.08 -20.30
CA ASN A 364 -19.04 -10.22 -19.39
C ASN A 364 -17.83 -11.12 -19.17
#